data_0235f655d12535a0e2bdc0cdaf042207
#
_entry.id   0235f655d12535a0e2bdc0cdaf042207
#
_cell.length_a   1.000
_cell.length_b   1.000
_cell.length_c   1.000
_cell.angle_alpha   90.00
_cell.angle_beta   90.00
_cell.angle_gamma   90.00
#
_symmetry.space_group_name_H-M   'P 1'
#
loop_
_entity.id
_entity.type
_entity.pdbx_description
1 polymer ?
#
loop_
_entity_poly.entity_id
_entity_poly.type
_entity_poly.pdbx_seq_one_letter_code
_entity_poly.pdbx_strand_id
1 'polypeptide(L)'
;PATVIMHHATDQPFFGLPSKHMVFFLLAALLVIAGAQLAVRSYGAGGVPHGVGAAVEGLVLFVRNGIAEPNIGHADGRKFTPLLCSFFFFILVAALLGLMPFAATSTGNLAVTMALAIVSFAAQQYAVISKYGIARHFRNLVPPGLPVWMLPVMIPVEILSMFTKPFALMIRLFANMLAGHMVITTLLLLIALMGQISWLGGVAMAPVSILLALFVMFLEILVAFIQAYIFTLLSATFIGMYVHPAH
;
A
#
# COMPACT_ATOMS: atom_id res chain seq x y z
N PRO A 1 12.96 -6.74 -32.58
CA PRO A 1 12.18 -5.88 -31.66
C PRO A 1 10.79 -6.46 -31.35
N ALA A 2 10.15 -7.21 -32.28
CA ALA A 2 8.83 -7.83 -32.07
C ALA A 2 8.83 -8.99 -31.06
N THR A 3 9.92 -9.71 -30.91
CA THR A 3 10.04 -10.87 -30.00
C THR A 3 10.05 -10.50 -28.52
N VAL A 4 10.52 -9.30 -28.18
CA VAL A 4 10.52 -8.80 -26.77
C VAL A 4 9.12 -8.43 -26.33
N ILE A 5 8.28 -7.91 -27.23
CA ILE A 5 6.89 -7.54 -26.95
C ILE A 5 6.03 -8.80 -26.78
N MET A 6 6.30 -9.87 -27.50
CA MET A 6 5.58 -11.15 -27.36
C MET A 6 5.90 -11.88 -26.04
N HIS A 7 7.10 -11.71 -25.46
CA HIS A 7 7.42 -12.34 -24.18
C HIS A 7 6.61 -11.78 -23.00
N HIS A 8 6.14 -10.54 -23.07
CA HIS A 8 5.22 -9.98 -22.06
C HIS A 8 3.76 -10.40 -22.27
N ALA A 9 3.38 -10.83 -23.46
CA ALA A 9 2.01 -11.26 -23.75
C ALA A 9 1.75 -12.75 -23.36
N THR A 10 2.81 -13.55 -23.17
CA THR A 10 2.69 -14.99 -22.82
C THR A 10 2.73 -15.28 -21.33
N ASP A 11 2.83 -14.28 -20.46
CA ASP A 11 2.65 -14.46 -19.01
C ASP A 11 1.16 -14.57 -18.60
N GLN A 12 0.30 -15.02 -19.53
CA GLN A 12 -1.04 -15.44 -19.17
C GLN A 12 -0.94 -16.72 -18.34
N PRO A 13 -1.58 -16.79 -17.16
CA PRO A 13 -1.56 -17.99 -16.37
C PRO A 13 -2.24 -19.11 -17.15
N PHE A 14 -1.46 -20.10 -17.56
CA PHE A 14 -2.00 -21.38 -17.95
C PHE A 14 -2.80 -21.86 -16.73
N PHE A 15 -4.06 -22.18 -16.93
CA PHE A 15 -5.00 -22.64 -15.91
C PHE A 15 -4.29 -23.52 -14.88
N GLY A 16 -4.06 -23.02 -13.65
CA GLY A 16 -3.55 -23.81 -12.53
C GLY A 16 -2.18 -23.43 -11.95
N LEU A 17 -1.37 -22.59 -12.61
CA LEU A 17 -0.11 -22.13 -12.02
C LEU A 17 -0.27 -20.68 -11.48
N PRO A 18 0.16 -20.40 -10.23
CA PRO A 18 0.12 -19.06 -9.68
C PRO A 18 0.98 -18.11 -10.54
N SER A 19 0.40 -17.02 -11.00
CA SER A 19 1.18 -15.99 -11.71
C SER A 19 2.30 -15.48 -10.80
N LYS A 20 3.44 -15.06 -11.36
CA LYS A 20 4.58 -14.51 -10.59
C LYS A 20 4.09 -13.45 -9.57
N HIS A 21 3.15 -12.61 -9.96
CA HIS A 21 2.55 -11.59 -9.10
C HIS A 21 1.77 -12.17 -7.91
N MET A 22 1.07 -13.28 -8.10
CA MET A 22 0.34 -13.95 -7.03
C MET A 22 1.30 -14.58 -5.99
N VAL A 23 2.43 -15.11 -6.45
CA VAL A 23 3.47 -15.64 -5.55
C VAL A 23 4.05 -14.54 -4.67
N PHE A 24 4.38 -13.37 -5.24
CA PHE A 24 4.89 -12.24 -4.47
C PHE A 24 3.85 -11.65 -3.53
N PHE A 25 2.59 -11.64 -3.91
CA PHE A 25 1.49 -11.23 -3.03
C PHE A 25 1.35 -12.14 -1.81
N LEU A 26 1.38 -13.47 -2.03
CA LEU A 26 1.37 -14.45 -0.95
C LEU A 26 2.64 -14.36 -0.08
N LEU A 27 3.79 -14.12 -0.71
CA LEU A 27 5.06 -13.91 0.00
C LEU A 27 4.99 -12.68 0.91
N ALA A 28 4.42 -11.57 0.44
CA ALA A 28 4.20 -10.38 1.26
C ALA A 28 3.32 -10.69 2.48
N ALA A 29 2.20 -11.39 2.27
CA ALA A 29 1.32 -11.80 3.36
C ALA A 29 2.04 -12.71 4.38
N LEU A 30 2.80 -13.68 3.89
CA LEU A 30 3.58 -14.58 4.72
C LEU A 30 4.66 -13.86 5.52
N LEU A 31 5.35 -12.89 4.91
CA LEU A 31 6.36 -12.07 5.59
C LEU A 31 5.75 -11.20 6.70
N VAL A 32 4.56 -10.64 6.47
CA VAL A 32 3.83 -9.87 7.49
C VAL A 32 3.46 -10.77 8.68
N ILE A 33 2.93 -11.96 8.40
CA ILE A 33 2.57 -12.93 9.45
C ILE A 33 3.83 -13.40 10.21
N ALA A 34 4.89 -13.73 9.49
CA ALA A 34 6.17 -14.16 10.09
C ALA A 34 6.79 -13.03 10.93
N GLY A 35 6.78 -11.79 10.43
CA GLY A 35 7.25 -10.60 11.16
C GLY A 35 6.47 -10.37 12.45
N ALA A 36 5.15 -10.49 12.40
CA ALA A 36 4.30 -10.38 13.59
C ALA A 36 4.59 -11.50 14.61
N GLN A 37 4.77 -12.75 14.15
CA GLN A 37 5.12 -13.88 15.03
C GLN A 37 6.52 -13.72 15.66
N LEU A 38 7.50 -13.25 14.88
CA LEU A 38 8.86 -12.97 15.37
C LEU A 38 8.84 -11.83 16.39
N ALA A 39 8.05 -10.78 16.15
CA ALA A 39 7.88 -9.70 17.10
C ALA A 39 7.32 -10.21 18.44
N VAL A 40 6.27 -11.04 18.40
CA VAL A 40 5.70 -11.65 19.62
C VAL A 40 6.72 -12.53 20.34
N ARG A 41 7.52 -13.32 19.62
CA ARG A 41 8.55 -14.17 20.22
C ARG A 41 9.76 -13.40 20.76
N SER A 42 9.98 -12.17 20.32
CA SER A 42 11.09 -11.34 20.79
C SER A 42 10.90 -10.72 22.18
N TYR A 43 9.69 -10.86 22.75
CA TYR A 43 9.43 -10.47 24.15
C TYR A 43 10.11 -11.46 25.09
N GLY A 44 11.20 -11.02 25.72
CA GLY A 44 11.88 -11.78 26.77
C GLY A 44 11.11 -11.77 28.09
N ALA A 45 11.66 -12.44 29.09
CA ALA A 45 11.10 -12.53 30.46
C ALA A 45 10.88 -11.15 31.13
N GLY A 46 11.54 -10.10 30.65
CA GLY A 46 11.38 -8.72 31.12
C GLY A 46 10.28 -7.91 30.39
N GLY A 47 9.55 -8.50 29.45
CA GLY A 47 8.50 -7.79 28.70
C GLY A 47 8.97 -6.71 27.74
N VAL A 48 10.29 -6.57 27.54
CA VAL A 48 10.89 -5.58 26.61
C VAL A 48 11.35 -6.30 25.36
N PRO A 49 10.85 -5.92 24.17
CA PRO A 49 11.29 -6.51 22.92
C PRO A 49 12.69 -6.01 22.55
N HIS A 50 13.48 -6.87 21.90
CA HIS A 50 14.82 -6.56 21.44
C HIS A 50 14.94 -6.70 19.91
N GLY A 51 15.85 -5.92 19.31
CA GLY A 51 16.17 -6.01 17.88
C GLY A 51 14.98 -5.71 16.96
N VAL A 52 14.66 -6.61 16.03
CA VAL A 52 13.57 -6.45 15.05
C VAL A 52 12.20 -6.30 15.73
N GLY A 53 11.97 -6.98 16.85
CA GLY A 53 10.74 -6.86 17.62
C GLY A 53 10.49 -5.44 18.12
N ALA A 54 11.52 -4.75 18.58
CA ALA A 54 11.39 -3.35 19.02
C ALA A 54 11.03 -2.41 17.85
N ALA A 55 11.58 -2.65 16.66
CA ALA A 55 11.23 -1.88 15.46
C ALA A 55 9.76 -2.10 15.05
N VAL A 56 9.30 -3.35 15.04
CA VAL A 56 7.89 -3.69 14.74
C VAL A 56 6.97 -3.08 15.80
N GLU A 57 7.30 -3.17 17.07
CA GLU A 57 6.52 -2.55 18.15
C GLU A 57 6.44 -1.04 17.99
N GLY A 58 7.56 -0.38 17.67
CA GLY A 58 7.60 1.07 17.39
C GLY A 58 6.63 1.46 16.26
N LEU A 59 6.58 0.68 15.18
CA LEU A 59 5.63 0.89 14.08
C LEU A 59 4.19 0.60 14.49
N VAL A 60 3.93 -0.44 15.29
CA VAL A 60 2.59 -0.71 15.83
C VAL A 60 2.11 0.42 16.73
N LEU A 61 2.98 0.92 17.61
CA LEU A 61 2.68 2.07 18.47
C LEU A 61 2.46 3.35 17.64
N PHE A 62 3.24 3.56 16.57
CA PHE A 62 3.05 4.64 15.63
C PHE A 62 1.66 4.58 14.98
N VAL A 63 1.25 3.42 14.46
CA VAL A 63 -0.09 3.24 13.86
C VAL A 63 -1.18 3.43 14.91
N ARG A 64 -1.01 2.89 16.12
CA ARG A 64 -2.00 2.99 17.19
C ARG A 64 -2.14 4.42 17.70
N ASN A 65 -1.05 5.02 18.15
CA ASN A 65 -1.08 6.32 18.85
C ASN A 65 -1.11 7.49 17.87
N GLY A 66 -0.46 7.34 16.69
CA GLY A 66 -0.38 8.40 15.67
C GLY A 66 -1.54 8.39 14.68
N ILE A 67 -2.19 7.23 14.44
CA ILE A 67 -3.22 7.11 13.41
C ILE A 67 -4.57 6.66 14.02
N ALA A 68 -4.62 5.53 14.74
CA ALA A 68 -5.87 4.95 15.18
C ALA A 68 -6.56 5.79 16.26
N GLU A 69 -5.85 6.10 17.34
CA GLU A 69 -6.44 6.84 18.48
C GLU A 69 -6.88 8.27 18.12
N PRO A 70 -6.12 9.08 17.37
CA PRO A 70 -6.55 10.43 17.00
C PRO A 70 -7.76 10.47 16.07
N ASN A 71 -7.91 9.48 15.17
CA ASN A 71 -8.97 9.49 14.16
C ASN A 71 -10.22 8.72 14.58
N ILE A 72 -10.11 7.69 15.44
CA ILE A 72 -11.22 6.81 15.83
C ILE A 72 -11.61 7.01 17.30
N GLY A 73 -10.71 7.60 18.13
CA GLY A 73 -10.88 7.73 19.56
C GLY A 73 -10.25 6.57 20.34
N HIS A 74 -9.94 6.79 21.63
CA HIS A 74 -9.15 5.86 22.45
C HIS A 74 -9.77 4.46 22.62
N ALA A 75 -11.07 4.36 22.83
CA ALA A 75 -11.73 3.08 23.11
C ALA A 75 -11.87 2.21 21.87
N ASP A 76 -12.32 2.79 20.77
CA ASP A 76 -12.58 2.09 19.53
C ASP A 76 -11.33 2.00 18.64
N GLY A 77 -10.44 2.99 18.70
CA GLY A 77 -9.14 2.97 18.01
C GLY A 77 -8.33 1.73 18.36
N ARG A 78 -8.32 1.31 19.63
CA ARG A 78 -7.64 0.07 20.07
C ARG A 78 -8.21 -1.19 19.42
N LYS A 79 -9.52 -1.24 19.17
CA LYS A 79 -10.18 -2.40 18.55
C LYS A 79 -9.87 -2.51 17.06
N PHE A 80 -9.69 -1.36 16.37
CA PHE A 80 -9.36 -1.31 14.94
C PHE A 80 -7.86 -1.29 14.68
N THR A 81 -7.00 -1.10 15.69
CA THR A 81 -5.54 -1.12 15.55
C THR A 81 -5.03 -2.37 14.82
N PRO A 82 -5.45 -3.62 15.11
CA PRO A 82 -4.95 -4.79 14.41
C PRO A 82 -5.25 -4.74 12.90
N LEU A 83 -6.44 -4.27 12.51
CA LEU A 83 -6.82 -4.11 11.10
C LEU A 83 -5.94 -3.05 10.41
N LEU A 84 -5.77 -1.90 11.05
CA LEU A 84 -4.94 -0.81 10.53
C LEU A 84 -3.47 -1.20 10.42
N CYS A 85 -2.93 -1.91 11.40
CA CYS A 85 -1.58 -2.48 11.35
C CYS A 85 -1.45 -3.49 10.20
N SER A 86 -2.44 -4.34 9.99
CA SER A 86 -2.42 -5.30 8.87
C SER A 86 -2.33 -4.58 7.52
N PHE A 87 -3.09 -3.50 7.32
CA PHE A 87 -2.99 -2.69 6.10
C PHE A 87 -1.63 -2.02 5.98
N PHE A 88 -1.16 -1.37 7.04
CA PHE A 88 0.12 -0.67 7.03
C PHE A 88 1.28 -1.60 6.68
N PHE A 89 1.43 -2.70 7.41
CA PHE A 89 2.52 -3.64 7.17
C PHE A 89 2.41 -4.34 5.83
N PHE A 90 1.20 -4.71 5.41
CA PHE A 90 1.01 -5.38 4.13
C PHE A 90 1.40 -4.49 2.96
N ILE A 91 0.93 -3.23 2.94
CA ILE A 91 1.26 -2.29 1.86
C ILE A 91 2.75 -1.95 1.89
N LEU A 92 3.33 -1.73 3.08
CA LEU A 92 4.75 -1.45 3.22
C LEU A 92 5.61 -2.60 2.71
N VAL A 93 5.34 -3.83 3.15
CA VAL A 93 6.12 -5.02 2.75
C VAL A 93 5.92 -5.30 1.26
N ALA A 94 4.69 -5.20 0.73
CA ALA A 94 4.42 -5.39 -0.69
C ALA A 94 5.16 -4.36 -1.57
N ALA A 95 5.21 -3.10 -1.13
CA ALA A 95 5.95 -2.05 -1.83
C ALA A 95 7.47 -2.29 -1.76
N LEU A 96 8.01 -2.64 -0.58
CA LEU A 96 9.45 -2.93 -0.42
C LEU A 96 9.89 -4.18 -1.21
N LEU A 97 9.07 -5.22 -1.26
CA LEU A 97 9.34 -6.39 -2.12
C LEU A 97 9.38 -6.01 -3.60
N GLY A 98 8.53 -5.06 -4.00
CA GLY A 98 8.50 -4.55 -5.36
C GLY A 98 9.78 -3.80 -5.77
N LEU A 99 10.55 -3.25 -4.84
CA LEU A 99 11.83 -2.57 -5.10
C LEU A 99 12.98 -3.54 -5.45
N MET A 100 12.83 -4.84 -5.20
CA MET A 100 13.88 -5.79 -5.54
C MET A 100 13.98 -5.97 -7.05
N PRO A 101 15.15 -5.77 -7.67
CA PRO A 101 15.32 -5.74 -9.14
C PRO A 101 15.00 -7.07 -9.84
N PHE A 102 14.97 -8.17 -9.13
CA PHE A 102 14.62 -9.51 -9.63
C PHE A 102 13.19 -9.94 -9.25
N ALA A 103 12.51 -9.16 -8.41
CA ALA A 103 11.13 -9.43 -8.05
C ALA A 103 10.22 -8.98 -9.19
N ALA A 104 9.36 -9.88 -9.66
CA ALA A 104 8.24 -9.43 -10.48
C ALA A 104 7.41 -8.46 -9.63
N THR A 105 7.41 -7.18 -10.03
CA THR A 105 6.74 -6.11 -9.29
C THR A 105 5.26 -6.38 -9.17
N SER A 106 4.83 -6.97 -8.05
CA SER A 106 3.42 -7.30 -7.83
C SER A 106 2.55 -6.05 -7.90
N THR A 107 3.05 -4.95 -7.34
CA THR A 107 2.37 -3.64 -7.34
C THR A 107 2.52 -2.88 -8.66
N GLY A 108 3.41 -3.30 -9.57
CA GLY A 108 3.51 -2.81 -10.95
C GLY A 108 2.44 -3.38 -11.89
N ASN A 109 1.60 -4.32 -11.41
CA ASN A 109 0.47 -4.84 -12.16
C ASN A 109 -0.83 -4.19 -11.66
N LEU A 110 -1.55 -3.52 -12.56
CA LEU A 110 -2.80 -2.84 -12.26
C LEU A 110 -3.86 -3.79 -11.68
N ALA A 111 -3.93 -5.03 -12.13
CA ALA A 111 -4.88 -6.01 -11.63
C ALA A 111 -4.61 -6.37 -10.16
N VAL A 112 -3.34 -6.49 -9.76
CA VAL A 112 -2.95 -6.78 -8.37
C VAL A 112 -3.24 -5.60 -7.44
N THR A 113 -2.90 -4.37 -7.87
CA THR A 113 -3.20 -3.17 -7.08
C THR A 113 -4.70 -2.91 -6.98
N MET A 114 -5.46 -3.22 -8.03
CA MET A 114 -6.92 -3.16 -8.02
C MET A 114 -7.52 -4.20 -7.05
N ALA A 115 -7.05 -5.45 -7.10
CA ALA A 115 -7.49 -6.49 -6.18
C ALA A 115 -7.20 -6.10 -4.71
N LEU A 116 -6.00 -5.56 -4.44
CA LEU A 116 -5.63 -5.07 -3.11
C LEU A 116 -6.56 -3.93 -2.64
N ALA A 117 -6.83 -2.97 -3.52
CA ALA A 117 -7.71 -1.84 -3.20
C ALA A 117 -9.14 -2.32 -2.90
N ILE A 118 -9.67 -3.27 -3.68
CA ILE A 118 -11.00 -3.85 -3.49
C ILE A 118 -11.06 -4.65 -2.19
N VAL A 119 -10.09 -5.51 -1.91
CA VAL A 119 -10.03 -6.32 -0.68
C VAL A 119 -9.93 -5.41 0.55
N SER A 120 -9.08 -4.40 0.51
CA SER A 120 -8.93 -3.44 1.60
C SER A 120 -10.22 -2.64 1.84
N PHE A 121 -10.86 -2.19 0.76
CA PHE A 121 -12.14 -1.51 0.84
C PHE A 121 -13.24 -2.40 1.42
N ALA A 122 -13.36 -3.64 0.93
CA ALA A 122 -14.32 -4.61 1.44
C ALA A 122 -14.09 -4.93 2.92
N ALA A 123 -12.83 -5.08 3.35
CA ALA A 123 -12.48 -5.31 4.74
C ALA A 123 -12.86 -4.13 5.65
N GLN A 124 -12.66 -2.88 5.19
CA GLN A 124 -13.10 -1.67 5.91
C GLN A 124 -14.62 -1.63 6.05
N GLN A 125 -15.35 -1.84 4.94
CA GLN A 125 -16.81 -1.86 4.95
C GLN A 125 -17.35 -2.95 5.87
N TYR A 126 -16.79 -4.16 5.77
CA TYR A 126 -17.17 -5.28 6.62
C TYR A 126 -16.94 -4.97 8.11
N ALA A 127 -15.80 -4.40 8.48
CA ALA A 127 -15.48 -4.03 9.85
C ALA A 127 -16.48 -3.01 10.43
N VAL A 128 -16.86 -2.00 9.64
CA VAL A 128 -17.83 -0.98 10.04
C VAL A 128 -19.24 -1.57 10.14
N ILE A 129 -19.68 -2.32 9.11
CA ILE A 129 -21.02 -2.92 9.05
C ILE A 129 -21.22 -3.95 10.19
N SER A 130 -20.21 -4.80 10.43
CA SER A 130 -20.25 -5.82 11.48
C SER A 130 -20.44 -5.21 12.87
N LYS A 131 -19.88 -4.02 13.09
CA LYS A 131 -19.92 -3.37 14.41
C LYS A 131 -21.11 -2.45 14.61
N TYR A 132 -21.52 -1.74 13.56
CA TYR A 132 -22.56 -0.69 13.67
C TYR A 132 -23.85 -1.03 12.93
N GLY A 133 -23.86 -2.09 12.12
CA GLY A 133 -25.01 -2.53 11.31
C GLY A 133 -25.19 -1.74 10.02
N ILE A 134 -25.87 -2.38 9.06
CA ILE A 134 -26.07 -1.84 7.70
C ILE A 134 -26.89 -0.54 7.73
N ALA A 135 -27.95 -0.48 8.52
CA ALA A 135 -28.84 0.68 8.57
C ALA A 135 -28.11 1.95 9.06
N ARG A 136 -27.25 1.82 10.05
CA ARG A 136 -26.46 2.94 10.58
C ARG A 136 -25.36 3.35 9.58
N HIS A 137 -24.81 2.38 8.83
CA HIS A 137 -23.81 2.67 7.80
C HIS A 137 -24.39 3.61 6.72
N PHE A 138 -25.57 3.30 6.16
CA PHE A 138 -26.20 4.14 5.16
C PHE A 138 -26.73 5.47 5.71
N ARG A 139 -27.19 5.48 6.96
CA ARG A 139 -27.63 6.72 7.60
C ARG A 139 -26.47 7.71 7.84
N ASN A 140 -25.30 7.20 8.16
CA ASN A 140 -24.11 8.03 8.39
C ASN A 140 -23.41 8.47 7.08
N LEU A 141 -23.88 7.98 5.91
CA LEU A 141 -23.42 8.47 4.61
C LEU A 141 -23.88 9.92 4.37
N VAL A 142 -24.95 10.32 5.06
CA VAL A 142 -25.49 11.67 4.96
C VAL A 142 -24.95 12.51 6.14
N PRO A 143 -24.15 13.57 5.89
CA PRO A 143 -23.70 14.45 6.95
C PRO A 143 -24.90 15.08 7.71
N PRO A 144 -24.85 15.12 9.04
CA PRO A 144 -25.92 15.74 9.82
C PRO A 144 -26.01 17.24 9.56
N GLY A 145 -27.23 17.79 9.60
CA GLY A 145 -27.46 19.22 9.44
C GLY A 145 -27.67 19.73 8.02
N LEU A 146 -27.73 18.84 7.02
CA LEU A 146 -28.02 19.22 5.64
C LEU A 146 -29.52 19.43 5.42
N PRO A 147 -29.93 20.52 4.72
CA PRO A 147 -31.32 20.70 4.31
C PRO A 147 -31.75 19.62 3.32
N VAL A 148 -32.99 19.15 3.45
CA VAL A 148 -33.55 18.00 2.72
C VAL A 148 -33.44 18.14 1.19
N TRP A 149 -33.48 19.37 0.67
CA TRP A 149 -33.37 19.66 -0.76
C TRP A 149 -31.96 19.38 -1.34
N MET A 150 -30.90 19.32 -0.52
CA MET A 150 -29.54 18.98 -0.94
C MET A 150 -29.27 17.46 -0.98
N LEU A 151 -30.11 16.65 -0.34
CA LEU A 151 -29.94 15.20 -0.26
C LEU A 151 -29.81 14.51 -1.64
N PRO A 152 -30.60 14.87 -2.68
CA PRO A 152 -30.50 14.22 -3.99
C PRO A 152 -29.15 14.40 -4.68
N VAL A 153 -28.43 15.47 -4.36
CA VAL A 153 -27.09 15.76 -4.90
C VAL A 153 -26.02 15.16 -4.01
N MET A 154 -26.19 15.23 -2.70
CA MET A 154 -25.16 14.83 -1.73
C MET A 154 -24.97 13.32 -1.66
N ILE A 155 -26.06 12.53 -1.73
CA ILE A 155 -25.99 11.07 -1.70
C ILE A 155 -25.16 10.51 -2.87
N PRO A 156 -25.40 10.87 -4.15
CA PRO A 156 -24.55 10.43 -5.26
C PRO A 156 -23.08 10.85 -5.11
N VAL A 157 -22.81 12.06 -4.62
CA VAL A 157 -21.44 12.57 -4.40
C VAL A 157 -20.73 11.75 -3.33
N GLU A 158 -21.39 11.42 -2.21
CA GLU A 158 -20.79 10.62 -1.14
C GLU A 158 -20.53 9.18 -1.60
N ILE A 159 -21.46 8.57 -2.34
CA ILE A 159 -21.26 7.26 -2.95
C ILE A 159 -20.06 7.30 -3.92
N LEU A 160 -19.98 8.31 -4.78
CA LEU A 160 -18.86 8.47 -5.70
C LEU A 160 -17.54 8.65 -4.94
N SER A 161 -17.53 9.48 -3.90
CA SER A 161 -16.37 9.70 -3.01
C SER A 161 -15.88 8.39 -2.39
N MET A 162 -16.79 7.53 -1.97
CA MET A 162 -16.50 6.23 -1.38
C MET A 162 -15.73 5.30 -2.35
N PHE A 163 -16.08 5.34 -3.66
CA PHE A 163 -15.37 4.56 -4.69
C PHE A 163 -14.09 5.24 -5.19
N THR A 164 -14.06 6.55 -5.24
CA THR A 164 -12.90 7.32 -5.73
C THR A 164 -11.65 7.08 -4.86
N LYS A 165 -11.82 6.86 -3.56
CA LYS A 165 -10.70 6.70 -2.63
C LYS A 165 -9.91 5.40 -2.86
N PRO A 166 -10.50 4.19 -2.92
CA PRO A 166 -9.76 2.97 -3.30
C PRO A 166 -9.22 3.05 -4.72
N PHE A 167 -9.92 3.71 -5.65
CA PHE A 167 -9.44 3.92 -7.00
C PHE A 167 -8.19 4.81 -7.04
N ALA A 168 -8.19 5.92 -6.34
CA ALA A 168 -7.01 6.79 -6.22
C ALA A 168 -5.82 6.08 -5.58
N LEU A 169 -6.07 5.21 -4.59
CA LEU A 169 -5.05 4.37 -3.98
C LEU A 169 -4.44 3.39 -4.99
N MET A 170 -5.30 2.69 -5.73
CA MET A 170 -4.89 1.74 -6.77
C MET A 170 -3.97 2.41 -7.79
N ILE A 171 -4.39 3.56 -8.35
CA ILE A 171 -3.60 4.30 -9.34
C ILE A 171 -2.28 4.78 -8.74
N ARG A 172 -2.28 5.28 -7.51
CA ARG A 172 -1.07 5.79 -6.86
C ARG A 172 -0.04 4.68 -6.63
N LEU A 173 -0.47 3.51 -6.12
CA LEU A 173 0.41 2.35 -5.96
C LEU A 173 1.01 1.91 -7.29
N PHE A 174 0.16 1.75 -8.31
CA PHE A 174 0.58 1.35 -9.65
C PHE A 174 1.53 2.36 -10.29
N ALA A 175 1.14 3.64 -10.33
CA ALA A 175 1.90 4.69 -11.01
C ALA A 175 3.26 4.93 -10.35
N ASN A 176 3.34 4.93 -9.02
CA ASN A 176 4.60 5.09 -8.31
C ASN A 176 5.59 3.97 -8.66
N MET A 177 5.12 2.72 -8.61
CA MET A 177 5.95 1.56 -8.90
C MET A 177 6.39 1.51 -10.36
N LEU A 178 5.48 1.83 -11.30
CA LEU A 178 5.78 1.89 -12.72
C LEU A 178 6.80 3.00 -13.02
N ALA A 179 6.59 4.19 -12.48
CA ALA A 179 7.46 5.34 -12.70
C ALA A 179 8.87 5.09 -12.17
N GLY A 180 9.03 4.59 -10.96
CA GLY A 180 10.32 4.32 -10.35
C GLY A 180 11.12 3.29 -11.15
N HIS A 181 10.50 2.16 -11.52
CA HIS A 181 11.17 1.17 -12.36
C HIS A 181 11.55 1.70 -13.74
N MET A 182 10.69 2.47 -14.38
CA MET A 182 11.01 3.09 -15.68
C MET A 182 12.21 4.03 -15.58
N VAL A 183 12.26 4.87 -14.55
CA VAL A 183 13.36 5.80 -14.33
C VAL A 183 14.68 5.05 -14.08
N ILE A 184 14.70 4.09 -13.15
CA ILE A 184 15.89 3.30 -12.85
C ILE A 184 16.38 2.54 -14.09
N THR A 185 15.46 1.88 -14.81
CA THR A 185 15.81 1.14 -16.02
C THR A 185 16.36 2.06 -17.10
N THR A 186 15.78 3.25 -17.29
CA THR A 186 16.27 4.24 -18.26
C THR A 186 17.65 4.74 -17.90
N LEU A 187 17.94 5.01 -16.62
CA LEU A 187 19.27 5.43 -16.17
C LEU A 187 20.33 4.36 -16.42
N LEU A 188 20.00 3.09 -16.17
CA LEU A 188 20.91 1.98 -16.44
C LEU A 188 21.10 1.75 -17.95
N LEU A 189 20.03 1.88 -18.75
CA LEU A 189 20.10 1.78 -20.20
C LEU A 189 20.95 2.88 -20.80
N LEU A 190 20.97 4.07 -20.22
CA LEU A 190 21.79 5.20 -20.67
C LEU A 190 23.29 4.88 -20.61
N ILE A 191 23.73 4.12 -19.59
CA ILE A 191 25.11 3.64 -19.49
C ILE A 191 25.44 2.74 -20.69
N ALA A 192 24.55 1.80 -21.01
CA ALA A 192 24.73 0.87 -22.12
C ALA A 192 24.75 1.60 -23.49
N LEU A 193 23.86 2.57 -23.69
CA LEU A 193 23.81 3.38 -24.93
C LEU A 193 25.07 4.20 -25.12
N MET A 194 25.55 4.88 -24.09
CA MET A 194 26.80 5.65 -24.16
C MET A 194 28.01 4.75 -24.38
N GLY A 195 28.02 3.54 -23.80
CA GLY A 195 29.04 2.53 -23.98
C GLY A 195 29.14 2.00 -25.43
N GLN A 196 28.01 1.95 -26.15
CA GLN A 196 27.99 1.57 -27.57
C GLN A 196 28.60 2.65 -28.49
N ILE A 197 28.45 3.93 -28.13
CA ILE A 197 29.03 5.04 -28.85
C ILE A 197 30.54 5.15 -28.60
N SER A 198 30.94 5.08 -27.33
CA SER A 198 32.32 5.13 -26.88
C SER A 198 32.42 4.46 -25.51
N TRP A 199 33.40 3.55 -25.34
CA TRP A 199 33.62 2.92 -24.00
C TRP A 199 33.90 3.95 -22.90
N LEU A 200 34.61 5.03 -23.25
CA LEU A 200 34.91 6.15 -22.37
C LEU A 200 33.62 6.89 -21.95
N GLY A 201 32.68 7.04 -22.90
CA GLY A 201 31.34 7.62 -22.63
C GLY A 201 30.52 6.77 -21.65
N GLY A 202 30.56 5.45 -21.79
CA GLY A 202 29.89 4.52 -20.85
C GLY A 202 30.50 4.61 -19.45
N VAL A 203 31.82 4.60 -19.33
CA VAL A 203 32.52 4.71 -18.06
C VAL A 203 32.29 6.08 -17.37
N ALA A 204 32.28 7.17 -18.14
CA ALA A 204 32.01 8.50 -17.60
C ALA A 204 30.55 8.67 -17.15
N MET A 205 29.60 8.03 -17.85
CA MET A 205 28.17 8.10 -17.53
C MET A 205 27.77 7.20 -16.35
N ALA A 206 28.50 6.09 -16.11
CA ALA A 206 28.18 5.11 -15.10
C ALA A 206 28.03 5.71 -13.68
N PRO A 207 28.98 6.51 -13.13
CA PRO A 207 28.87 7.03 -11.79
C PRO A 207 27.67 7.97 -11.62
N VAL A 208 27.35 8.77 -12.63
CA VAL A 208 26.21 9.70 -12.60
C VAL A 208 24.90 8.92 -12.58
N SER A 209 24.74 7.98 -13.52
CA SER A 209 23.53 7.17 -13.63
C SER A 209 23.32 6.28 -12.40
N ILE A 210 24.38 5.69 -11.86
CA ILE A 210 24.27 4.85 -10.64
C ILE A 210 23.89 5.70 -9.43
N LEU A 211 24.50 6.88 -9.25
CA LEU A 211 24.17 7.78 -8.15
C LEU A 211 22.72 8.24 -8.22
N LEU A 212 22.24 8.61 -9.41
CA LEU A 212 20.84 8.98 -9.62
C LEU A 212 19.89 7.80 -9.39
N ALA A 213 20.24 6.60 -9.87
CA ALA A 213 19.43 5.40 -9.64
C ALA A 213 19.31 5.05 -8.14
N LEU A 214 20.41 5.17 -7.40
CA LEU A 214 20.40 4.99 -5.93
C LEU A 214 19.53 6.06 -5.24
N PHE A 215 19.62 7.30 -5.69
CA PHE A 215 18.79 8.37 -5.15
C PHE A 215 17.30 8.11 -5.41
N VAL A 216 16.94 7.70 -6.63
CA VAL A 216 15.55 7.33 -6.97
C VAL A 216 15.08 6.15 -6.13
N MET A 217 15.92 5.11 -5.94
CA MET A 217 15.58 3.96 -5.11
C MET A 217 15.32 4.37 -3.64
N PHE A 218 16.11 5.31 -3.11
CA PHE A 218 15.86 5.88 -1.78
C PHE A 218 14.51 6.62 -1.72
N LEU A 219 14.20 7.42 -2.75
CA LEU A 219 12.89 8.08 -2.84
C LEU A 219 11.73 7.06 -2.92
N GLU A 220 11.90 5.95 -3.64
CA GLU A 220 10.88 4.90 -3.71
C GLU A 220 10.60 4.25 -2.35
N ILE A 221 11.65 4.02 -1.54
CA ILE A 221 11.49 3.54 -0.15
C ILE A 221 10.68 4.54 0.68
N LEU A 222 11.02 5.83 0.57
CA LEU A 222 10.30 6.88 1.27
C LEU A 222 8.82 6.94 0.84
N VAL A 223 8.56 6.87 -0.46
CA VAL A 223 7.19 6.88 -1.00
C VAL A 223 6.42 5.62 -0.60
N ALA A 224 7.07 4.45 -0.53
CA ALA A 224 6.46 3.22 -0.03
C ALA A 224 5.95 3.39 1.41
N PHE A 225 6.74 4.02 2.28
CA PHE A 225 6.36 4.32 3.66
C PHE A 225 5.19 5.33 3.71
N ILE A 226 5.30 6.43 2.97
CA ILE A 226 4.24 7.45 2.87
C ILE A 226 2.94 6.82 2.35
N GLN A 227 3.02 5.91 1.40
CA GLN A 227 1.85 5.24 0.82
C GLN A 227 1.13 4.36 1.85
N ALA A 228 1.89 3.56 2.62
CA ALA A 228 1.35 2.76 3.71
C ALA A 228 0.70 3.65 4.78
N TYR A 229 1.35 4.77 5.12
CA TYR A 229 0.83 5.75 6.07
C TYR A 229 -0.48 6.38 5.60
N ILE A 230 -0.51 6.94 4.38
CA ILE A 230 -1.70 7.63 3.83
C ILE A 230 -2.88 6.67 3.75
N PHE A 231 -2.65 5.43 3.30
CA PHE A 231 -3.72 4.44 3.22
C PHE A 231 -4.31 4.12 4.59
N THR A 232 -3.44 3.87 5.56
CA THR A 232 -3.86 3.55 6.94
C THR A 232 -4.57 4.73 7.59
N LEU A 233 -4.09 5.96 7.36
CA LEU A 233 -4.70 7.19 7.84
C LEU A 233 -6.11 7.38 7.25
N LEU A 234 -6.25 7.26 5.93
CA LEU A 234 -7.57 7.36 5.27
C LEU A 234 -8.53 6.29 5.79
N SER A 235 -8.05 5.05 5.96
CA SER A 235 -8.86 3.96 6.55
C SER A 235 -9.32 4.29 7.96
N ALA A 236 -8.42 4.82 8.80
CA ALA A 236 -8.75 5.24 10.18
C ALA A 236 -9.75 6.39 10.20
N THR A 237 -9.56 7.40 9.35
CA THR A 237 -10.49 8.55 9.23
C THR A 237 -11.88 8.10 8.81
N PHE A 238 -11.97 7.16 7.85
CA PHE A 238 -13.25 6.59 7.46
C PHE A 238 -13.96 5.87 8.60
N ILE A 239 -13.24 4.97 9.27
CA ILE A 239 -13.79 4.25 10.41
C ILE A 239 -14.24 5.26 11.48
N GLY A 240 -13.44 6.32 11.73
CA GLY A 240 -13.75 7.37 12.70
C GLY A 240 -15.05 8.12 12.39
N MET A 241 -15.30 8.46 11.12
CA MET A 241 -16.55 9.11 10.70
C MET A 241 -17.81 8.27 11.00
N TYR A 242 -17.69 6.94 10.94
CA TYR A 242 -18.80 6.04 11.27
C TYR A 242 -18.94 5.80 12.78
N VAL A 243 -17.83 5.88 13.52
CA VAL A 243 -17.81 5.68 14.97
C VAL A 243 -18.34 6.89 15.72
N HIS A 244 -17.92 8.06 15.29
CA HIS A 244 -18.29 9.36 15.85
C HIS A 244 -18.88 10.25 14.75
N PRO A 245 -20.15 9.99 14.34
CA PRO A 245 -20.81 10.93 13.45
C PRO A 245 -20.88 12.28 14.17
N ALA A 246 -20.38 13.32 13.50
CA ALA A 246 -20.46 14.69 14.01
C ALA A 246 -21.93 15.01 14.26
N HIS A 247 -22.32 15.15 15.55
CA HIS A 247 -23.62 15.63 15.97
C HIS A 247 -23.64 17.15 15.91
#